data_cc17b8ad93d2dcda279cdc7556388483
#
_entry.id   cc17b8ad93d2dcda279cdc7556388483
#
_cell.length_a   1.000
_cell.length_b   1.000
_cell.length_c   1.000
_cell.angle_alpha   90.00
_cell.angle_beta   90.00
_cell.angle_gamma   90.00
#
_symmetry.space_group_name_H-M   'P 1'
#
loop_
_entity.id
_entity.type
_entity.pdbx_description
1 polymer ?
#
loop_
_entity_poly.entity_id
_entity_poly.type
_entity_poly.pdbx_seq_one_letter_code
_entity_poly.pdbx_strand_id
1 'polypeptide(L)'
;MTKYSSLIILFLLTTVSSLQAQFGFSHEVGVIAGPVAFQSDYGERHDFQTNAGNTGIGVGLIHYLNFSYRADCNCYTPETYFNDHFKLRTELSFNKTKLNMFGEWVTPEKVNKPDPSPGVPNSAKQLKSMEGSTSVTDIGMQLEYYPWSIRDFTATTGSFAPFVSLGAHFSFFNPEVHSTLGKLDAINVHPKYWAPSDGQAHGFSNESGSTFSVVSSVGSRYKLTPLSDLILDLRLQYYFSNWVDGLNPNPAIYKENKANDWNVWLNFGYIYYLD
;
A
#
# COMPACT_ATOMS: atom_id res chain seq x y z
N MET A 1 -32.05 2.50 0.84
CA MET A 1 -30.83 2.34 0.03
C MET A 1 -30.25 0.92 0.02
N THR A 2 -30.54 0.05 0.99
CA THR A 2 -29.93 -1.31 1.13
C THR A 2 -30.43 -2.38 0.15
N LYS A 3 -31.63 -2.26 -0.41
CA LYS A 3 -32.16 -3.27 -1.36
C LYS A 3 -31.48 -3.27 -2.74
N TYR A 4 -30.97 -2.13 -3.21
CA TYR A 4 -30.33 -2.03 -4.50
C TYR A 4 -28.85 -2.45 -4.46
N SER A 5 -28.19 -2.31 -3.31
CA SER A 5 -26.80 -2.77 -3.12
C SER A 5 -26.68 -4.28 -3.28
N SER A 6 -27.60 -5.07 -2.74
CA SER A 6 -27.59 -6.54 -2.88
C SER A 6 -27.83 -6.99 -4.31
N LEU A 7 -28.66 -6.28 -5.07
CA LEU A 7 -28.94 -6.57 -6.48
C LEU A 7 -27.73 -6.26 -7.37
N ILE A 8 -26.99 -5.17 -7.08
CA ILE A 8 -25.77 -4.80 -7.79
C ILE A 8 -24.66 -5.81 -7.51
N ILE A 9 -24.51 -6.26 -6.27
CA ILE A 9 -23.53 -7.29 -5.90
C ILE A 9 -23.87 -8.63 -6.57
N LEU A 10 -25.15 -9.02 -6.60
CA LEU A 10 -25.59 -10.24 -7.28
C LEU A 10 -25.38 -10.16 -8.80
N PHE A 11 -25.63 -9.01 -9.41
CA PHE A 11 -25.40 -8.77 -10.84
C PHE A 11 -23.91 -8.79 -11.19
N LEU A 12 -23.05 -8.18 -10.34
CA LEU A 12 -21.58 -8.26 -10.48
C LEU A 12 -21.06 -9.70 -10.35
N LEU A 13 -21.59 -10.47 -9.41
CA LEU A 13 -21.20 -11.89 -9.24
C LEU A 13 -21.62 -12.75 -10.44
N THR A 14 -22.78 -12.51 -11.06
CA THR A 14 -23.23 -13.26 -12.24
C THR A 14 -22.49 -12.88 -13.52
N THR A 15 -22.05 -11.63 -13.66
CA THR A 15 -21.24 -11.20 -14.82
C THR A 15 -19.81 -11.75 -14.77
N VAL A 16 -19.22 -11.94 -13.59
CA VAL A 16 -17.89 -12.53 -13.42
C VAL A 16 -17.88 -14.01 -13.87
N SER A 17 -18.92 -14.77 -13.56
CA SER A 17 -19.01 -16.18 -13.98
C SER A 17 -19.14 -16.37 -15.50
N SER A 18 -19.67 -15.39 -16.22
CA SER A 18 -19.80 -15.46 -17.69
C SER A 18 -18.48 -15.13 -18.42
N LEU A 19 -17.55 -14.43 -17.79
CA LEU A 19 -16.25 -14.07 -18.36
C LEU A 19 -15.26 -15.25 -18.37
N GLN A 20 -15.41 -16.21 -17.48
CA GLN A 20 -14.50 -17.36 -17.38
C GLN A 20 -14.58 -18.29 -18.60
N ALA A 21 -15.74 -18.39 -19.25
CA ALA A 21 -15.94 -19.27 -20.40
C ALA A 21 -15.31 -18.76 -21.72
N GLN A 22 -14.84 -17.50 -21.78
CA GLN A 22 -14.41 -16.89 -23.05
C GLN A 22 -12.91 -16.78 -23.24
N PHE A 23 -12.09 -16.83 -22.19
CA PHE A 23 -10.64 -16.53 -22.31
C PHE A 23 -9.70 -17.73 -22.14
N GLY A 24 -10.18 -18.90 -21.70
CA GLY A 24 -9.40 -20.14 -21.67
C GLY A 24 -8.10 -20.09 -20.83
N PHE A 25 -7.95 -19.10 -19.93
CA PHE A 25 -6.82 -19.02 -18.99
C PHE A 25 -7.22 -19.56 -17.62
N SER A 26 -6.27 -20.10 -16.87
CA SER A 26 -6.56 -20.53 -15.51
C SER A 26 -6.54 -19.37 -14.52
N HIS A 27 -7.33 -19.51 -13.47
CA HIS A 27 -7.57 -18.47 -12.49
C HIS A 27 -7.17 -18.94 -11.10
N GLU A 28 -6.53 -18.03 -10.37
CA GLU A 28 -6.14 -18.27 -8.97
C GLU A 28 -6.67 -17.09 -8.14
N VAL A 29 -7.14 -17.37 -6.93
CA VAL A 29 -7.59 -16.35 -5.98
C VAL A 29 -6.83 -16.49 -4.68
N GLY A 30 -6.61 -15.39 -3.98
CA GLY A 30 -5.90 -15.45 -2.73
C GLY A 30 -6.17 -14.26 -1.82
N VAL A 31 -5.62 -14.40 -0.64
CA VAL A 31 -5.63 -13.34 0.38
C VAL A 31 -4.21 -13.06 0.81
N ILE A 32 -3.93 -11.79 1.07
CA ILE A 32 -2.65 -11.32 1.60
C ILE A 32 -2.87 -10.49 2.85
N ALA A 33 -1.92 -10.53 3.78
CA ALA A 33 -1.92 -9.68 4.95
C ALA A 33 -0.47 -9.47 5.42
N GLY A 34 -0.23 -8.35 6.12
CA GLY A 34 1.07 -8.13 6.72
C GLY A 34 1.32 -6.70 7.18
N PRO A 35 2.49 -6.43 7.77
CA PRO A 35 2.88 -5.11 8.22
C PRO A 35 3.18 -4.18 7.04
N VAL A 36 2.74 -2.92 7.18
CA VAL A 36 2.96 -1.83 6.24
C VAL A 36 3.73 -0.72 6.94
N ALA A 37 4.96 -0.47 6.51
CA ALA A 37 5.76 0.66 6.98
C ALA A 37 5.54 1.85 6.04
N PHE A 38 4.96 2.93 6.57
CA PHE A 38 4.67 4.12 5.79
C PHE A 38 5.83 5.11 5.86
N GLN A 39 6.28 5.58 4.71
CA GLN A 39 7.34 6.57 4.55
C GLN A 39 6.71 7.91 4.18
N SER A 40 6.66 8.81 5.12
CA SER A 40 5.84 10.00 5.09
C SER A 40 6.58 11.22 5.63
N ASP A 41 5.88 12.34 5.77
CA ASP A 41 6.38 13.55 6.40
C ASP A 41 6.34 13.49 7.95
N TYR A 42 5.90 12.37 8.53
CA TYR A 42 6.00 12.08 9.96
C TYR A 42 7.38 11.52 10.31
N GLY A 43 8.30 12.40 10.72
CA GLY A 43 9.66 12.05 11.12
C GLY A 43 10.67 12.03 9.96
N GLU A 44 11.75 11.30 10.16
CA GLU A 44 12.85 11.24 9.20
C GLU A 44 12.80 9.94 8.40
N ARG A 45 12.68 10.04 7.08
CA ARG A 45 12.48 8.88 6.17
C ARG A 45 13.62 7.84 6.21
N HIS A 46 14.84 8.24 6.61
CA HIS A 46 15.99 7.35 6.71
C HIS A 46 16.27 6.85 8.14
N ASP A 47 15.43 7.23 9.10
CA ASP A 47 15.55 6.80 10.48
C ASP A 47 14.78 5.51 10.75
N PHE A 48 15.45 4.51 11.33
CA PHE A 48 14.83 3.21 11.64
C PHE A 48 13.68 3.34 12.65
N GLN A 49 13.80 4.24 13.65
CA GLN A 49 12.73 4.42 14.64
C GLN A 49 11.47 4.99 14.02
N THR A 50 11.63 5.94 13.09
CA THR A 50 10.52 6.49 12.29
C THR A 50 9.82 5.39 11.51
N ASN A 51 10.57 4.57 10.80
CA ASN A 51 10.02 3.52 9.94
C ASN A 51 9.32 2.41 10.75
N ALA A 52 9.95 1.95 11.81
CA ALA A 52 9.37 0.94 12.70
C ALA A 52 8.17 1.46 13.49
N GLY A 53 8.22 2.74 13.91
CA GLY A 53 7.15 3.40 14.67
C GLY A 53 5.91 3.74 13.83
N ASN A 54 6.09 3.96 12.52
CA ASN A 54 5.03 4.25 11.56
C ASN A 54 4.65 3.02 10.73
N THR A 55 4.52 1.89 11.43
CA THR A 55 4.10 0.62 10.84
C THR A 55 2.66 0.31 11.22
N GLY A 56 1.85 0.03 10.22
CA GLY A 56 0.47 -0.41 10.34
C GLY A 56 0.27 -1.82 9.85
N ILE A 57 -0.96 -2.15 9.50
CA ILE A 57 -1.35 -3.44 8.95
C ILE A 57 -2.13 -3.26 7.65
N GLY A 58 -1.89 -4.17 6.71
CA GLY A 58 -2.64 -4.25 5.48
C GLY A 58 -3.21 -5.64 5.25
N VAL A 59 -4.31 -5.68 4.50
CA VAL A 59 -4.98 -6.90 4.03
C VAL A 59 -5.39 -6.70 2.59
N GLY A 60 -5.44 -7.77 1.80
CA GLY A 60 -5.85 -7.67 0.40
C GLY A 60 -6.41 -8.98 -0.16
N LEU A 61 -7.22 -8.81 -1.19
CA LEU A 61 -7.70 -9.87 -2.06
C LEU A 61 -6.90 -9.77 -3.37
N ILE A 62 -6.42 -10.90 -3.83
CA ILE A 62 -5.65 -11.02 -5.06
C ILE A 62 -6.30 -12.04 -5.99
N HIS A 63 -6.24 -11.76 -7.27
CA HIS A 63 -6.67 -12.66 -8.31
C HIS A 63 -5.56 -12.73 -9.37
N TYR A 64 -5.23 -13.92 -9.80
CA TYR A 64 -4.26 -14.16 -10.86
C TYR A 64 -4.92 -14.70 -12.10
N LEU A 65 -4.46 -14.18 -13.21
CA LEU A 65 -4.67 -14.76 -14.53
C LEU A 65 -3.35 -15.43 -14.94
N ASN A 66 -3.40 -16.75 -15.06
CA ASN A 66 -2.25 -17.58 -15.40
C ASN A 66 -2.28 -17.92 -16.90
N PHE A 67 -1.26 -17.48 -17.62
CA PHE A 67 -1.16 -17.69 -19.06
C PHE A 67 -0.62 -19.07 -19.44
N SER A 68 -0.04 -19.81 -18.49
CA SER A 68 0.56 -21.13 -18.74
C SER A 68 -0.47 -22.21 -19.05
N TYR A 69 -1.71 -22.05 -18.58
CA TYR A 69 -2.77 -23.01 -18.76
C TYR A 69 -3.94 -22.39 -19.49
N ARG A 70 -4.54 -23.16 -20.40
CA ARG A 70 -5.83 -22.87 -21.02
C ARG A 70 -6.84 -23.89 -20.55
N ALA A 71 -8.04 -23.42 -20.21
CA ALA A 71 -9.17 -24.25 -19.80
C ALA A 71 -9.90 -24.92 -20.99
N ASP A 72 -9.35 -24.94 -22.20
CA ASP A 72 -9.98 -25.57 -23.36
C ASP A 72 -9.62 -27.05 -23.48
N CYS A 73 -10.60 -27.86 -23.94
CA CYS A 73 -10.53 -29.32 -23.97
C CYS A 73 -9.43 -29.92 -24.85
N ASN A 74 -8.69 -29.13 -25.61
CA ASN A 74 -7.61 -29.59 -26.47
C ASN A 74 -6.26 -29.73 -25.80
N CYS A 75 -6.12 -29.35 -24.54
CA CYS A 75 -4.91 -29.49 -23.69
C CYS A 75 -3.59 -29.02 -24.31
N TYR A 76 -3.64 -28.38 -25.48
CA TYR A 76 -2.45 -27.90 -26.19
C TYR A 76 -2.36 -26.36 -26.09
N THR A 77 -1.67 -25.88 -25.07
CA THR A 77 -1.24 -24.47 -25.03
C THR A 77 0.15 -24.38 -25.66
N PRO A 78 0.33 -23.56 -26.71
CA PRO A 78 1.66 -23.35 -27.27
C PRO A 78 2.60 -22.88 -26.15
N GLU A 79 3.71 -23.59 -25.99
CA GLU A 79 4.77 -23.16 -25.06
C GLU A 79 5.42 -21.91 -25.62
N THR A 80 5.12 -20.77 -25.02
CA THR A 80 5.83 -19.53 -25.26
C THR A 80 6.52 -19.09 -23.99
N TYR A 81 7.66 -18.45 -24.11
CA TYR A 81 8.36 -17.90 -22.95
C TYR A 81 7.45 -17.02 -22.09
N PHE A 82 6.64 -16.17 -22.72
CA PHE A 82 5.71 -15.30 -22.01
C PHE A 82 4.70 -16.09 -21.18
N ASN A 83 4.08 -17.12 -21.77
CA ASN A 83 3.06 -17.90 -21.07
C ASN A 83 3.60 -18.66 -19.86
N ASP A 84 4.88 -19.06 -19.89
CA ASP A 84 5.50 -19.86 -18.84
C ASP A 84 6.22 -19.02 -17.78
N HIS A 85 6.38 -17.71 -18.02
CA HIS A 85 7.14 -16.85 -17.12
C HIS A 85 6.36 -15.63 -16.59
N PHE A 86 5.12 -15.41 -17.03
CA PHE A 86 4.35 -14.27 -16.60
C PHE A 86 2.98 -14.65 -16.05
N LYS A 87 2.53 -13.92 -15.02
CA LYS A 87 1.16 -13.91 -14.51
C LYS A 87 0.70 -12.47 -14.36
N LEU A 88 -0.60 -12.24 -14.60
CA LEU A 88 -1.24 -10.96 -14.29
C LEU A 88 -1.93 -11.08 -12.94
N ARG A 89 -1.51 -10.28 -11.98
CA ARG A 89 -2.13 -10.13 -10.65
C ARG A 89 -3.04 -8.92 -10.66
N THR A 90 -4.31 -9.10 -10.31
CA THR A 90 -5.23 -8.02 -9.95
C THR A 90 -5.42 -8.00 -8.45
N GLU A 91 -5.62 -6.83 -7.88
CA GLU A 91 -5.63 -6.66 -6.44
C GLU A 91 -6.66 -5.63 -5.99
N LEU A 92 -7.32 -5.94 -4.88
CA LEU A 92 -8.04 -5.00 -4.04
C LEU A 92 -7.49 -5.11 -2.62
N SER A 93 -6.88 -4.05 -2.13
CA SER A 93 -6.25 -4.07 -0.81
C SER A 93 -6.60 -2.85 0.03
N PHE A 94 -6.44 -3.01 1.33
CA PHE A 94 -6.66 -1.98 2.33
C PHE A 94 -5.53 -2.01 3.35
N ASN A 95 -5.01 -0.84 3.70
CA ASN A 95 -4.05 -0.71 4.80
C ASN A 95 -4.41 0.47 5.70
N LYS A 96 -4.05 0.36 6.97
CA LYS A 96 -4.18 1.44 7.95
C LYS A 96 -2.92 1.55 8.78
N THR A 97 -2.36 2.76 8.84
CA THR A 97 -1.14 3.06 9.56
C THR A 97 -1.36 4.24 10.50
N LYS A 98 -0.85 4.14 11.72
CA LYS A 98 -0.72 5.27 12.65
C LYS A 98 0.61 5.94 12.40
N LEU A 99 0.63 7.27 12.44
CA LEU A 99 1.76 8.10 12.09
C LEU A 99 2.14 8.99 13.26
N ASN A 100 3.42 8.97 13.63
CA ASN A 100 3.95 9.70 14.76
C ASN A 100 5.29 10.34 14.37
N MET A 101 5.60 11.47 14.99
CA MET A 101 6.89 12.13 14.81
C MET A 101 7.99 11.44 15.61
N PHE A 102 9.01 10.99 14.89
CA PHE A 102 10.25 10.41 15.43
C PHE A 102 11.46 11.17 14.87
N GLY A 103 12.66 10.80 15.32
CA GLY A 103 13.92 11.33 14.84
C GLY A 103 14.54 12.40 15.71
N GLU A 104 15.63 13.00 15.22
CA GLU A 104 16.50 13.89 16.02
C GLU A 104 15.82 15.19 16.46
N TRP A 105 14.77 15.64 15.74
CA TRP A 105 14.08 16.90 16.03
C TRP A 105 13.10 16.80 17.21
N VAL A 106 12.74 15.60 17.64
CA VAL A 106 11.76 15.34 18.69
C VAL A 106 12.33 14.50 19.84
N THR A 107 13.64 14.59 20.07
CA THR A 107 14.30 13.92 21.20
C THR A 107 13.79 14.46 22.54
N PRO A 108 13.81 13.64 23.61
CA PRO A 108 13.35 14.08 24.93
C PRO A 108 14.02 15.37 25.42
N GLU A 109 15.31 15.58 25.12
CA GLU A 109 16.05 16.77 25.49
C GLU A 109 15.52 18.03 24.79
N LYS A 110 15.10 17.91 23.53
CA LYS A 110 14.54 19.03 22.76
C LYS A 110 13.09 19.32 23.15
N VAL A 111 12.27 18.27 23.35
CA VAL A 111 10.87 18.40 23.75
C VAL A 111 10.72 18.99 25.15
N ASN A 112 11.61 18.64 26.08
CA ASN A 112 11.55 19.10 27.45
C ASN A 112 12.25 20.48 27.69
N LYS A 113 12.72 21.13 26.62
CA LYS A 113 13.22 22.52 26.76
C LYS A 113 12.10 23.45 27.22
N PRO A 114 12.43 24.52 27.95
CA PRO A 114 11.45 25.52 28.35
C PRO A 114 10.69 26.09 27.17
N ASP A 115 9.41 26.32 27.36
CA ASP A 115 8.56 26.97 26.37
C ASP A 115 9.01 28.44 26.19
N PRO A 116 8.98 28.98 24.97
CA PRO A 116 9.48 30.32 24.68
C PRO A 116 8.65 31.42 25.31
N SER A 117 7.35 31.15 25.57
CA SER A 117 6.43 32.08 26.25
C SER A 117 5.34 31.28 26.98
N PRO A 118 4.71 31.83 28.02
CA PRO A 118 3.61 31.20 28.71
C PRO A 118 2.47 30.81 27.70
N GLY A 119 2.11 29.56 27.69
CA GLY A 119 1.06 29.03 26.82
C GLY A 119 1.44 28.78 25.37
N VAL A 120 2.72 28.98 24.98
CA VAL A 120 3.24 28.68 23.63
C VAL A 120 4.24 27.54 23.76
N PRO A 121 3.91 26.32 23.35
CA PRO A 121 4.83 25.18 23.39
C PRO A 121 6.10 25.44 22.56
N ASN A 122 7.23 24.86 22.96
CA ASN A 122 8.43 24.94 22.14
C ASN A 122 8.26 24.13 20.82
N SER A 123 9.06 24.47 19.82
CA SER A 123 8.96 23.92 18.46
C SER A 123 9.07 22.39 18.42
N ALA A 124 9.96 21.78 19.20
CA ALA A 124 10.11 20.32 19.27
C ALA A 124 8.87 19.65 19.90
N LYS A 125 8.26 20.29 20.89
CA LYS A 125 7.03 19.83 21.55
C LYS A 125 5.83 19.92 20.60
N GLN A 126 5.71 21.05 19.85
CA GLN A 126 4.70 21.17 18.78
C GLN A 126 4.88 20.09 17.72
N LEU A 127 6.11 19.87 17.25
CA LEU A 127 6.40 18.84 16.26
C LEU A 127 6.06 17.44 16.79
N LYS A 128 6.52 17.09 18.00
CA LYS A 128 6.24 15.79 18.63
C LYS A 128 4.76 15.52 18.85
N SER A 129 3.98 16.57 19.08
CA SER A 129 2.53 16.47 19.31
C SER A 129 1.71 16.22 18.05
N MET A 130 2.29 16.43 16.87
CA MET A 130 1.65 16.12 15.60
C MET A 130 1.59 14.59 15.43
N GLU A 131 0.41 14.06 15.43
CA GLU A 131 0.11 12.65 15.24
C GLU A 131 -0.95 12.50 14.14
N GLY A 132 -0.97 11.36 13.50
CA GLY A 132 -1.94 11.08 12.46
C GLY A 132 -2.23 9.61 12.26
N SER A 133 -3.12 9.36 11.36
CA SER A 133 -3.33 8.05 10.79
C SER A 133 -3.72 8.19 9.33
N THR A 134 -3.36 7.21 8.52
CA THR A 134 -3.88 7.13 7.15
C THR A 134 -4.45 5.76 6.89
N SER A 135 -5.57 5.73 6.18
CA SER A 135 -6.13 4.50 5.62
C SER A 135 -6.15 4.61 4.11
N VAL A 136 -5.62 3.60 3.44
CA VAL A 136 -5.52 3.55 1.99
C VAL A 136 -6.21 2.30 1.46
N THR A 137 -7.06 2.50 0.45
CA THR A 137 -7.68 1.42 -0.32
C THR A 137 -7.13 1.47 -1.73
N ASP A 138 -6.55 0.38 -2.17
CA ASP A 138 -5.92 0.27 -3.48
C ASP A 138 -6.69 -0.71 -4.36
N ILE A 139 -6.84 -0.37 -5.64
CA ILE A 139 -7.29 -1.26 -6.69
C ILE A 139 -6.33 -1.15 -7.88
N GLY A 140 -5.85 -2.28 -8.38
CA GLY A 140 -4.92 -2.22 -9.50
C GLY A 140 -4.43 -3.56 -10.01
N MET A 141 -3.39 -3.50 -10.82
CA MET A 141 -2.82 -4.67 -11.48
C MET A 141 -1.30 -4.62 -11.46
N GLN A 142 -0.68 -5.80 -11.40
CA GLN A 142 0.76 -6.01 -11.48
C GLN A 142 1.05 -7.16 -12.42
N LEU A 143 2.06 -7.00 -13.27
CA LEU A 143 2.61 -8.10 -14.05
C LEU A 143 3.76 -8.72 -13.25
N GLU A 144 3.63 -10.00 -12.92
CA GLU A 144 4.65 -10.78 -12.23
C GLU A 144 5.48 -11.56 -13.25
N TYR A 145 6.80 -11.46 -13.13
CA TYR A 145 7.77 -12.23 -13.91
C TYR A 145 8.43 -13.27 -13.02
N TYR A 146 8.40 -14.50 -13.48
CA TYR A 146 9.02 -15.69 -12.86
C TYR A 146 10.25 -16.09 -13.70
N PRO A 147 11.48 -16.06 -13.13
CA PRO A 147 12.68 -16.48 -13.87
C PRO A 147 12.72 -17.98 -14.15
N TRP A 148 11.93 -18.77 -13.42
CA TRP A 148 11.78 -20.21 -13.59
C TRP A 148 10.40 -20.56 -14.17
N SER A 149 10.30 -21.73 -14.81
CA SER A 149 9.05 -22.22 -15.41
C SER A 149 7.92 -22.29 -14.38
N ILE A 150 6.80 -21.64 -14.67
CA ILE A 150 5.57 -21.71 -13.88
C ILE A 150 4.99 -23.13 -13.94
N ARG A 151 5.14 -23.83 -15.07
CA ARG A 151 4.65 -25.20 -15.25
C ARG A 151 5.40 -26.17 -14.35
N ASP A 152 6.73 -26.09 -14.29
CA ASP A 152 7.54 -26.93 -13.42
C ASP A 152 7.22 -26.66 -11.94
N PHE A 153 7.02 -25.40 -11.58
CA PHE A 153 6.59 -25.01 -10.24
C PHE A 153 5.23 -25.61 -9.88
N THR A 154 4.25 -25.49 -10.76
CA THR A 154 2.89 -25.99 -10.48
C THR A 154 2.83 -27.52 -10.44
N ALA A 155 3.68 -28.21 -11.18
CA ALA A 155 3.74 -29.66 -11.22
C ALA A 155 4.37 -30.30 -9.95
N THR A 156 5.18 -29.53 -9.19
CA THR A 156 5.99 -30.09 -8.09
C THR A 156 5.60 -29.48 -6.74
N THR A 157 4.89 -30.22 -5.90
CA THR A 157 4.60 -29.81 -4.52
C THR A 157 5.91 -29.65 -3.72
N GLY A 158 6.01 -28.60 -2.92
CA GLY A 158 7.21 -28.24 -2.17
C GLY A 158 8.22 -27.40 -2.93
N SER A 159 7.96 -27.06 -4.20
CA SER A 159 8.79 -26.18 -5.00
C SER A 159 8.66 -24.71 -4.61
N PHE A 160 9.65 -23.91 -4.99
CA PHE A 160 9.65 -22.45 -4.85
C PHE A 160 9.66 -21.78 -6.22
N ALA A 161 8.96 -20.68 -6.35
CA ALA A 161 8.97 -19.82 -7.53
C ALA A 161 9.22 -18.36 -7.11
N PRO A 162 10.46 -17.88 -7.18
CA PRO A 162 10.75 -16.47 -6.99
C PRO A 162 10.15 -15.64 -8.13
N PHE A 163 9.78 -14.41 -7.83
CA PHE A 163 9.23 -13.49 -8.81
C PHE A 163 9.63 -12.04 -8.51
N VAL A 164 9.53 -11.22 -9.54
CA VAL A 164 9.50 -9.77 -9.43
C VAL A 164 8.26 -9.25 -10.12
N SER A 165 7.71 -8.15 -9.63
CA SER A 165 6.53 -7.56 -10.26
C SER A 165 6.65 -6.06 -10.43
N LEU A 166 5.90 -5.55 -11.40
CA LEU A 166 5.71 -4.13 -11.62
C LEU A 166 4.26 -3.89 -12.03
N GLY A 167 3.67 -2.81 -11.52
CA GLY A 167 2.29 -2.47 -11.82
C GLY A 167 1.88 -1.08 -11.38
N ALA A 168 0.59 -0.82 -11.47
CA ALA A 168 -0.01 0.43 -11.05
C ALA A 168 -1.30 0.18 -10.30
N HIS A 169 -1.53 0.99 -9.27
CA HIS A 169 -2.77 1.01 -8.50
C HIS A 169 -3.41 2.40 -8.57
N PHE A 170 -4.71 2.43 -8.44
CA PHE A 170 -5.48 3.60 -8.11
C PHE A 170 -5.80 3.52 -6.62
N SER A 171 -5.37 4.55 -5.88
CA SER A 171 -5.37 4.57 -4.42
C SER A 171 -6.34 5.62 -3.92
N PHE A 172 -7.28 5.22 -3.05
CA PHE A 172 -8.12 6.12 -2.28
C PHE A 172 -7.54 6.22 -0.88
N PHE A 173 -7.28 7.44 -0.41
CA PHE A 173 -6.69 7.66 0.91
C PHE A 173 -7.57 8.57 1.77
N ASN A 174 -7.50 8.33 3.07
CA ASN A 174 -8.21 9.11 4.08
C ASN A 174 -7.26 9.37 5.25
N PRO A 175 -6.56 10.51 5.24
CA PRO A 175 -5.67 10.90 6.32
C PRO A 175 -6.45 11.53 7.47
N GLU A 176 -5.92 11.37 8.67
CA GLU A 176 -6.37 12.03 9.88
C GLU A 176 -5.15 12.63 10.58
N VAL A 177 -5.14 13.96 10.74
CA VAL A 177 -4.09 14.70 11.44
C VAL A 177 -4.67 15.30 12.70
N HIS A 178 -3.97 15.17 13.81
CA HIS A 178 -4.34 15.78 15.08
C HIS A 178 -3.10 16.21 15.88
N SER A 179 -3.32 17.00 16.93
CA SER A 179 -2.26 17.39 17.86
C SER A 179 -2.65 16.99 19.29
N THR A 180 -1.74 16.35 20.01
CA THR A 180 -1.93 16.02 21.42
C THR A 180 -1.95 17.24 22.34
N LEU A 181 -1.54 18.42 21.83
CA LEU A 181 -1.64 19.71 22.53
C LEU A 181 -3.05 20.32 22.47
N GLY A 182 -3.95 19.79 21.61
CA GLY A 182 -5.31 20.27 21.48
C GLY A 182 -5.74 20.57 20.06
N LYS A 183 -6.42 21.69 19.84
CA LYS A 183 -6.91 22.07 18.49
C LYS A 183 -5.75 22.33 17.54
N LEU A 184 -5.97 22.05 16.25
CA LEU A 184 -5.04 22.41 15.17
C LEU A 184 -5.15 23.93 14.90
N ASP A 185 -4.37 24.70 15.66
CA ASP A 185 -4.26 26.16 15.57
C ASP A 185 -2.79 26.61 15.53
N ALA A 186 -2.54 27.90 15.33
CA ALA A 186 -1.20 28.47 15.20
C ALA A 186 -0.30 28.26 16.44
N ILE A 187 -0.88 27.96 17.61
CA ILE A 187 -0.14 27.75 18.85
C ILE A 187 0.28 26.27 18.98
N ASN A 188 -0.59 25.36 18.58
CA ASN A 188 -0.42 23.93 18.82
C ASN A 188 0.24 23.20 17.63
N VAL A 189 0.13 23.78 16.42
CA VAL A 189 0.72 23.21 15.19
C VAL A 189 2.09 23.82 14.95
N HIS A 190 3.06 22.98 14.60
CA HIS A 190 4.40 23.44 14.26
C HIS A 190 4.35 24.39 13.05
N PRO A 191 5.08 25.51 13.04
CA PRO A 191 5.07 26.51 11.95
C PRO A 191 5.31 25.93 10.56
N LYS A 192 6.09 24.85 10.45
CA LYS A 192 6.34 24.11 9.21
C LYS A 192 5.04 23.66 8.52
N TYR A 193 4.07 23.21 9.29
CA TYR A 193 2.77 22.70 8.78
C TYR A 193 1.67 23.76 8.83
N TRP A 194 1.89 24.87 9.57
CA TRP A 194 0.93 25.97 9.59
C TRP A 194 0.96 26.83 8.33
N ALA A 195 2.11 26.86 7.62
CA ALA A 195 2.28 27.60 6.39
C ALA A 195 1.39 27.03 5.26
N PRO A 196 0.86 27.89 4.35
CA PRO A 196 0.13 27.42 3.18
C PRO A 196 1.02 26.54 2.29
N SER A 197 0.43 25.48 1.73
CA SER A 197 1.14 24.53 0.86
C SER A 197 0.21 23.98 -0.21
N ASP A 198 0.69 23.90 -1.45
CA ASP A 198 0.06 23.22 -2.58
C ASP A 198 -1.44 23.57 -2.77
N GLY A 199 -1.76 24.88 -2.66
CA GLY A 199 -3.12 25.39 -2.78
C GLY A 199 -4.00 25.24 -1.53
N GLN A 200 -3.55 24.56 -0.49
CA GLN A 200 -4.22 24.44 0.80
C GLN A 200 -3.80 25.58 1.75
N ALA A 201 -4.70 25.93 2.67
CA ALA A 201 -4.44 26.99 3.67
C ALA A 201 -3.29 26.64 4.62
N HIS A 202 -3.01 25.36 4.81
CA HIS A 202 -1.97 24.81 5.68
C HIS A 202 -1.28 23.62 5.02
N GLY A 203 -0.09 23.27 5.49
CA GLY A 203 0.64 22.06 5.13
C GLY A 203 0.15 20.82 5.86
N PHE A 204 -1.12 20.79 6.29
CA PHE A 204 -1.82 19.60 6.79
C PHE A 204 -3.25 19.60 6.27
N SER A 205 -3.82 18.41 6.09
CA SER A 205 -5.20 18.22 5.63
C SER A 205 -5.78 16.92 6.16
N ASN A 206 -7.08 16.93 6.50
CA ASN A 206 -7.88 15.75 6.84
C ASN A 206 -8.84 15.41 5.68
N GLU A 207 -8.60 15.94 4.49
CA GLU A 207 -9.45 15.69 3.34
C GLU A 207 -9.08 14.36 2.68
N SER A 208 -10.08 13.52 2.45
CA SER A 208 -9.93 12.30 1.68
C SER A 208 -9.64 12.63 0.22
N GLY A 209 -8.78 11.83 -0.40
CA GLY A 209 -8.40 12.02 -1.79
C GLY A 209 -8.17 10.71 -2.53
N SER A 210 -7.74 10.85 -3.76
CA SER A 210 -7.32 9.71 -4.58
C SER A 210 -6.12 10.08 -5.43
N THR A 211 -5.31 9.07 -5.74
CA THR A 211 -4.11 9.23 -6.56
C THR A 211 -3.77 7.94 -7.28
N PHE A 212 -2.93 8.00 -8.29
CA PHE A 212 -2.27 6.82 -8.83
C PHE A 212 -1.01 6.50 -8.02
N SER A 213 -0.62 5.23 -8.07
CA SER A 213 0.66 4.78 -7.51
C SER A 213 1.31 3.75 -8.41
N VAL A 214 2.64 3.72 -8.41
CA VAL A 214 3.43 2.65 -9.01
C VAL A 214 3.79 1.66 -7.91
N VAL A 215 3.66 0.39 -8.24
CA VAL A 215 3.90 -0.72 -7.32
C VAL A 215 4.92 -1.65 -7.90
N SER A 216 5.91 -2.05 -7.12
CA SER A 216 6.86 -3.10 -7.46
C SER A 216 7.00 -4.07 -6.29
N SER A 217 7.19 -5.35 -6.58
CA SER A 217 7.41 -6.36 -5.54
C SER A 217 8.53 -7.31 -5.93
N VAL A 218 9.17 -7.86 -4.91
CA VAL A 218 10.02 -9.03 -5.01
C VAL A 218 9.54 -10.07 -4.02
N GLY A 219 9.37 -11.30 -4.47
CA GLY A 219 8.80 -12.33 -3.61
C GLY A 219 9.07 -13.74 -4.08
N SER A 220 8.44 -14.68 -3.39
CA SER A 220 8.47 -16.09 -3.76
C SER A 220 7.15 -16.75 -3.42
N ARG A 221 6.74 -17.69 -4.25
CA ARG A 221 5.63 -18.60 -3.98
C ARG A 221 6.20 -19.96 -3.54
N TYR A 222 5.50 -20.63 -2.66
CA TYR A 222 5.78 -21.99 -2.21
C TYR A 222 4.58 -22.87 -2.52
N LYS A 223 4.78 -23.92 -3.31
CA LYS A 223 3.74 -24.89 -3.67
C LYS A 223 3.37 -25.75 -2.48
N LEU A 224 2.27 -25.39 -1.80
CA LEU A 224 1.82 -26.09 -0.58
C LEU A 224 1.10 -27.39 -0.90
N THR A 225 0.16 -27.34 -1.84
CA THR A 225 -0.60 -28.50 -2.33
C THR A 225 -0.76 -28.40 -3.85
N PRO A 226 -1.27 -29.44 -4.54
CA PRO A 226 -1.57 -29.30 -5.98
C PRO A 226 -2.47 -28.13 -6.34
N LEU A 227 -3.33 -27.68 -5.42
CA LEU A 227 -4.32 -26.61 -5.64
C LEU A 227 -4.04 -25.32 -4.84
N SER A 228 -2.90 -25.24 -4.14
CA SER A 228 -2.65 -24.04 -3.32
C SER A 228 -1.19 -23.71 -3.13
N ASP A 229 -0.92 -22.41 -2.99
CA ASP A 229 0.40 -21.86 -2.71
C ASP A 229 0.37 -20.95 -1.49
N LEU A 230 1.52 -20.83 -0.83
CA LEU A 230 1.83 -19.71 0.04
C LEU A 230 2.61 -18.66 -0.76
N ILE A 231 2.39 -17.39 -0.47
CA ILE A 231 3.15 -16.29 -1.04
C ILE A 231 3.80 -15.46 0.08
N LEU A 232 5.04 -15.07 -0.14
CA LEU A 232 5.73 -14.04 0.61
C LEU A 232 6.25 -13.01 -0.38
N ASP A 233 5.85 -11.74 -0.24
CA ASP A 233 6.35 -10.67 -1.08
C ASP A 233 6.70 -9.42 -0.25
N LEU A 234 7.76 -8.74 -0.65
CA LEU A 234 8.13 -7.42 -0.19
C LEU A 234 7.74 -6.43 -1.29
N ARG A 235 6.77 -5.58 -0.99
CA ARG A 235 6.21 -4.59 -1.91
C ARG A 235 6.70 -3.21 -1.59
N LEU A 236 7.00 -2.45 -2.62
CA LEU A 236 7.23 -1.02 -2.59
C LEU A 236 6.14 -0.33 -3.40
N GLN A 237 5.45 0.64 -2.80
CA GLN A 237 4.40 1.41 -3.46
C GLN A 237 4.69 2.90 -3.31
N TYR A 238 4.83 3.61 -4.44
CA TYR A 238 5.08 5.04 -4.52
C TYR A 238 3.83 5.76 -5.02
N TYR A 239 3.30 6.69 -4.23
CA TYR A 239 2.12 7.48 -4.55
C TYR A 239 2.49 8.75 -5.33
N PHE A 240 1.64 9.17 -6.27
CA PHE A 240 1.82 10.44 -6.98
C PHE A 240 1.13 11.60 -6.26
N SER A 241 1.04 11.52 -4.95
CA SER A 241 0.54 12.55 -4.06
C SER A 241 1.36 12.59 -2.79
N ASN A 242 1.57 13.79 -2.25
CA ASN A 242 2.20 14.02 -0.94
C ASN A 242 1.16 14.35 0.15
N TRP A 243 -0.11 13.98 -0.07
CA TRP A 243 -1.21 14.18 0.85
C TRP A 243 -1.75 12.87 1.45
N VAL A 244 -1.10 11.75 1.14
CA VAL A 244 -1.60 10.43 1.56
C VAL A 244 -1.47 10.24 3.07
N ASP A 245 -0.48 10.88 3.71
CA ASP A 245 -0.29 10.91 5.15
C ASP A 245 -0.99 12.10 5.83
N GLY A 246 -1.52 13.06 5.06
CA GLY A 246 -2.17 14.29 5.54
C GLY A 246 -1.21 15.44 5.84
N LEU A 247 0.10 15.30 5.65
CA LEU A 247 1.09 16.36 5.78
C LEU A 247 1.76 16.65 4.43
N ASN A 248 1.87 17.92 4.10
CA ASN A 248 2.60 18.36 2.91
C ASN A 248 3.18 19.75 3.18
N PRO A 249 4.33 19.86 3.86
CA PRO A 249 4.95 21.15 4.12
C PRO A 249 5.41 21.81 2.81
N ASN A 250 5.29 23.12 2.73
CA ASN A 250 5.55 23.87 1.52
C ASN A 250 6.99 23.67 0.99
N PRO A 251 7.20 23.03 -0.16
CA PRO A 251 8.53 22.70 -0.68
C PRO A 251 9.35 23.91 -1.11
N ALA A 252 8.72 25.09 -1.33
CA ALA A 252 9.43 26.32 -1.61
C ALA A 252 10.14 26.87 -0.37
N ILE A 253 9.59 26.62 0.82
CA ILE A 253 10.12 27.04 2.11
C ILE A 253 10.96 25.91 2.73
N TYR A 254 10.44 24.68 2.71
CA TYR A 254 11.01 23.50 3.32
C TYR A 254 11.54 22.55 2.23
N LYS A 255 12.76 22.81 1.81
CA LYS A 255 13.40 22.11 0.68
C LYS A 255 13.66 20.61 0.90
N GLU A 256 13.57 20.15 2.13
CA GLU A 256 13.63 18.73 2.50
C GLU A 256 12.40 17.95 2.02
N ASN A 257 11.24 18.61 1.84
CA ASN A 257 10.02 18.01 1.26
C ASN A 257 10.16 17.88 -0.26
N LYS A 258 10.81 16.81 -0.73
CA LYS A 258 11.15 16.59 -2.17
C LYS A 258 10.49 15.38 -2.78
N ALA A 259 9.98 14.47 -1.98
CA ALA A 259 9.46 13.20 -2.45
C ALA A 259 8.04 13.00 -1.93
N ASN A 260 7.18 12.46 -2.77
CA ASN A 260 5.85 12.04 -2.37
C ASN A 260 5.91 10.88 -1.36
N ASP A 261 4.76 10.56 -0.80
CA ASP A 261 4.59 9.44 0.12
C ASP A 261 4.81 8.11 -0.57
N TRP A 262 5.30 7.14 0.18
CA TRP A 262 5.43 5.76 -0.25
C TRP A 262 5.35 4.79 0.92
N ASN A 263 5.10 3.52 0.65
CA ASN A 263 5.10 2.51 1.68
C ASN A 263 5.90 1.26 1.28
N VAL A 264 6.31 0.51 2.29
CA VAL A 264 6.86 -0.83 2.17
C VAL A 264 5.91 -1.78 2.86
N TRP A 265 5.46 -2.80 2.16
CA TRP A 265 4.54 -3.80 2.69
C TRP A 265 5.15 -5.21 2.57
N LEU A 266 5.33 -5.87 3.71
CA LEU A 266 5.71 -7.28 3.75
C LEU A 266 4.43 -8.13 3.78
N ASN A 267 4.11 -8.76 2.67
CA ASN A 267 2.91 -9.56 2.49
C ASN A 267 3.17 -11.03 2.74
N PHE A 268 2.30 -11.64 3.52
CA PHE A 268 2.11 -13.09 3.63
C PHE A 268 0.74 -13.42 3.06
N GLY A 269 0.63 -14.49 2.28
CA GLY A 269 -0.65 -14.84 1.70
C GLY A 269 -0.82 -16.31 1.37
N TYR A 270 -2.07 -16.64 1.08
CA TYR A 270 -2.50 -17.94 0.63
C TYR A 270 -3.26 -17.79 -0.68
N ILE A 271 -2.93 -18.61 -1.66
CA ILE A 271 -3.49 -18.60 -3.01
C ILE A 271 -4.11 -19.97 -3.26
N TYR A 272 -5.30 -19.97 -3.84
CA TYR A 272 -6.05 -21.16 -4.24
C TYR A 272 -6.31 -21.14 -5.74
N TYR A 273 -6.15 -22.28 -6.39
CA TYR A 273 -6.40 -22.49 -7.82
C TYR A 273 -7.87 -22.85 -8.02
N LEU A 274 -8.52 -22.16 -8.95
CA LEU A 274 -9.96 -22.35 -9.21
C LEU A 274 -10.24 -23.45 -10.23
N ASP A 275 -9.22 -23.88 -11.00
CA ASP A 275 -9.33 -24.84 -12.11
C ASP A 275 -8.72 -26.19 -11.73
#